data_da85652af97f7e80cfcebec8e0be572a
#
_entry.id   da85652af97f7e80cfcebec8e0be572a
#
_cell.length_a   1.000
_cell.length_b   1.000
_cell.length_c   1.000
_cell.angle_alpha   90.00
_cell.angle_beta   90.00
_cell.angle_gamma   90.00
#
_symmetry.space_group_name_H-M   'P 1'
#
loop_
_entity.id
_entity.type
_entity.pdbx_description
1 polymer ?
#
loop_
_entity_poly.entity_id
_entity_poly.type
_entity_poly.pdbx_seq_one_letter_code
_entity_poly.pdbx_strand_id
1 'polypeptide(L)'
;MAAPAVPAVPALSRRLVAEFAGTGLLVTAVVGSGIMAADLSPHDVGLQLLENSTATVFALAALILIFGPVSGAHFNPVVSLADWWLGRRAGTGLRAVDLGPYLLAQIAGAIGGSILANLMFALPAVEFSGKQRAAGHLWLGEVVATTGLILLIFALARSGRAPAAPAAVGVYIGAAYWFTSSTSFANPAVTIGRAF
;
A
#
# COMPACT_ATOMS: atom_id res chain seq x y z
N MET A 1 -34.57 2.74 22.69
CA MET A 1 -33.16 2.95 22.40
C MET A 1 -33.06 3.44 20.96
N ALA A 2 -32.52 4.63 20.73
CA ALA A 2 -32.28 5.13 19.36
C ALA A 2 -31.21 4.25 18.68
N ALA A 3 -31.44 3.86 17.43
CA ALA A 3 -30.42 3.16 16.64
C ALA A 3 -29.15 4.02 16.56
N PRO A 4 -27.94 3.43 16.68
CA PRO A 4 -26.71 4.18 16.56
C PRO A 4 -26.67 4.84 15.17
N ALA A 5 -26.40 6.15 15.14
CA ALA A 5 -26.29 6.90 13.90
C ALA A 5 -25.17 6.29 13.05
N VAL A 6 -25.47 5.95 11.80
CA VAL A 6 -24.45 5.50 10.83
C VAL A 6 -23.47 6.67 10.66
N PRO A 7 -22.15 6.48 10.89
CA PRO A 7 -21.19 7.54 10.73
C PRO A 7 -21.25 8.10 9.31
N ALA A 8 -21.33 9.42 9.19
CA ALA A 8 -21.33 10.09 7.88
C ALA A 8 -20.01 9.80 7.16
N VAL A 9 -20.09 9.47 5.87
CA VAL A 9 -18.90 9.27 5.03
C VAL A 9 -18.11 10.58 4.98
N PRO A 10 -16.79 10.58 5.31
CA PRO A 10 -15.98 11.78 5.28
C PRO A 10 -15.96 12.44 3.89
N ALA A 11 -15.84 13.78 3.88
CA ALA A 11 -15.75 14.54 2.63
C ALA A 11 -14.60 13.99 1.73
N LEU A 12 -14.78 14.04 0.42
CA LEU A 12 -13.82 13.52 -0.55
C LEU A 12 -12.41 14.11 -0.31
N SER A 13 -12.31 15.42 -0.04
CA SER A 13 -11.04 16.08 0.24
C SER A 13 -10.27 15.43 1.41
N ARG A 14 -10.95 15.10 2.51
CA ARG A 14 -10.35 14.41 3.66
C ARG A 14 -9.87 13.01 3.28
N ARG A 15 -10.66 12.31 2.49
CA ARG A 15 -10.33 10.97 2.01
C ARG A 15 -9.12 11.00 1.08
N LEU A 16 -9.03 11.98 0.18
CA LEU A 16 -7.88 12.16 -0.71
C LEU A 16 -6.59 12.53 0.05
N VAL A 17 -6.68 13.40 1.05
CA VAL A 17 -5.54 13.70 1.93
C VAL A 17 -5.08 12.45 2.67
N ALA A 18 -6.01 11.61 3.16
CA ALA A 18 -5.69 10.36 3.83
C ALA A 18 -5.01 9.35 2.88
N GLU A 19 -5.49 9.21 1.63
CA GLU A 19 -4.86 8.36 0.62
C GLU A 19 -3.48 8.88 0.21
N PHE A 20 -3.32 10.18 -0.01
CA PHE A 20 -2.03 10.80 -0.31
C PHE A 20 -1.03 10.60 0.84
N ALA A 21 -1.40 10.98 2.05
CA ALA A 21 -0.52 10.89 3.22
C ALA A 21 -0.21 9.42 3.59
N GLY A 22 -1.23 8.55 3.58
CA GLY A 22 -1.07 7.14 3.89
C GLY A 22 -0.18 6.41 2.88
N THR A 23 -0.39 6.66 1.58
CA THR A 23 0.49 6.08 0.54
C THR A 23 1.90 6.66 0.62
N GLY A 24 2.02 7.98 0.85
CA GLY A 24 3.32 8.64 1.04
C GLY A 24 4.10 8.04 2.19
N LEU A 25 3.49 7.95 3.37
CA LEU A 25 4.15 7.36 4.54
C LEU A 25 4.45 5.88 4.37
N LEU A 26 3.59 5.13 3.68
CA LEU A 26 3.88 3.74 3.34
C LEU A 26 5.15 3.63 2.47
N VAL A 27 5.24 4.41 1.41
CA VAL A 27 6.41 4.39 0.52
C VAL A 27 7.66 4.92 1.23
N THR A 28 7.52 5.94 2.08
CA THR A 28 8.63 6.40 2.95
C THR A 28 9.15 5.27 3.83
N ALA A 29 8.25 4.50 4.45
CA ALA A 29 8.65 3.35 5.27
C ALA A 29 9.35 2.26 4.43
N VAL A 30 8.80 1.93 3.26
CA VAL A 30 9.35 0.89 2.37
C VAL A 30 10.73 1.30 1.82
N VAL A 31 10.86 2.52 1.31
CA VAL A 31 12.13 3.00 0.73
C VAL A 31 13.14 3.25 1.84
N GLY A 32 12.76 3.98 2.90
CA GLY A 32 13.64 4.31 4.00
C GLY A 32 14.18 3.07 4.74
N SER A 33 13.32 2.08 5.00
CA SER A 33 13.80 0.83 5.60
C SER A 33 14.68 0.02 4.66
N GLY A 34 14.47 0.14 3.34
CA GLY A 34 15.36 -0.48 2.34
C GLY A 34 16.75 0.15 2.33
N ILE A 35 16.84 1.48 2.41
CA ILE A 35 18.11 2.22 2.52
C ILE A 35 18.81 1.82 3.81
N MET A 36 18.12 1.90 4.96
CA MET A 36 18.68 1.53 6.27
C MET A 36 19.15 0.08 6.28
N ALA A 37 18.40 -0.85 5.71
CA ALA A 37 18.79 -2.25 5.64
C ALA A 37 20.07 -2.47 4.81
N ALA A 38 20.23 -1.73 3.72
CA ALA A 38 21.45 -1.77 2.92
C ALA A 38 22.66 -1.25 3.69
N ASP A 39 22.48 -0.21 4.51
CA ASP A 39 23.54 0.36 5.35
C ASP A 39 23.92 -0.55 6.53
N LEU A 40 22.92 -1.16 7.19
CA LEU A 40 23.15 -1.99 8.38
C LEU A 40 23.65 -3.40 8.02
N SER A 41 23.17 -3.95 6.90
CA SER A 41 23.44 -5.34 6.50
C SER A 41 24.00 -5.41 5.07
N PRO A 42 25.12 -4.71 4.76
CA PRO A 42 25.60 -4.51 3.38
C PRO A 42 25.97 -5.78 2.64
N HIS A 43 26.24 -6.88 3.35
CA HIS A 43 26.69 -8.15 2.79
C HIS A 43 25.67 -9.29 2.93
N ASP A 44 24.48 -9.03 3.51
CA ASP A 44 23.44 -10.04 3.71
C ASP A 44 22.08 -9.57 3.16
N VAL A 45 21.85 -9.94 1.89
CA VAL A 45 20.60 -9.59 1.20
C VAL A 45 19.38 -10.24 1.87
N GLY A 46 19.54 -11.41 2.50
CA GLY A 46 18.44 -12.07 3.23
C GLY A 46 18.03 -11.24 4.45
N LEU A 47 19.01 -10.75 5.20
CA LEU A 47 18.77 -9.88 6.35
C LEU A 47 18.17 -8.54 5.92
N GLN A 48 18.70 -7.91 4.86
CA GLN A 48 18.10 -6.70 4.28
C GLN A 48 16.60 -6.91 3.94
N LEU A 49 16.26 -8.06 3.34
CA LEU A 49 14.88 -8.37 3.02
C LEU A 49 14.02 -8.55 4.29
N LEU A 50 14.56 -9.18 5.34
CA LEU A 50 13.88 -9.36 6.63
C LEU A 50 13.60 -8.01 7.29
N GLU A 51 14.59 -7.13 7.36
CA GLU A 51 14.49 -5.79 7.94
C GLU A 51 13.44 -4.95 7.21
N ASN A 52 13.53 -4.91 5.87
CA ASN A 52 12.59 -4.15 5.03
C ASN A 52 11.15 -4.70 5.11
N SER A 53 10.97 -6.03 5.01
CA SER A 53 9.65 -6.63 5.12
C SER A 53 9.02 -6.42 6.50
N THR A 54 9.80 -6.52 7.57
CA THR A 54 9.33 -6.31 8.94
C THR A 54 8.86 -4.87 9.14
N ALA A 55 9.65 -3.88 8.73
CA ALA A 55 9.27 -2.47 8.79
C ALA A 55 7.99 -2.20 7.99
N THR A 56 7.88 -2.78 6.80
CA THR A 56 6.68 -2.64 5.94
C THR A 56 5.44 -3.22 6.60
N VAL A 57 5.50 -4.40 7.21
CA VAL A 57 4.39 -5.04 7.93
C VAL A 57 3.83 -4.10 8.99
N PHE A 58 4.68 -3.58 9.87
CA PHE A 58 4.25 -2.72 10.96
C PHE A 58 3.74 -1.37 10.48
N ALA A 59 4.44 -0.74 9.53
CA ALA A 59 4.02 0.53 8.97
C ALA A 59 2.66 0.41 8.28
N LEU A 60 2.47 -0.59 7.41
CA LEU A 60 1.22 -0.80 6.70
C LEU A 60 0.05 -1.06 7.65
N ALA A 61 0.24 -1.92 8.64
CA ALA A 61 -0.80 -2.20 9.65
C ALA A 61 -1.19 -0.94 10.42
N ALA A 62 -0.22 -0.15 10.89
CA ALA A 62 -0.47 1.10 11.60
C ALA A 62 -1.19 2.14 10.72
N LEU A 63 -0.76 2.30 9.46
CA LEU A 63 -1.38 3.25 8.53
C LEU A 63 -2.83 2.86 8.19
N ILE A 64 -3.13 1.57 8.02
CA ILE A 64 -4.50 1.11 7.82
C ILE A 64 -5.37 1.42 9.05
N LEU A 65 -4.85 1.24 10.27
CA LEU A 65 -5.55 1.60 11.49
C LEU A 65 -5.86 3.09 11.58
N ILE A 66 -4.89 3.94 11.23
CA ILE A 66 -5.02 5.41 11.31
C ILE A 66 -6.00 5.94 10.25
N PHE A 67 -5.84 5.54 9.01
CA PHE A 67 -6.54 6.14 7.87
C PHE A 67 -7.78 5.35 7.42
N GLY A 68 -7.91 4.10 7.85
CA GLY A 68 -9.06 3.25 7.50
C GLY A 68 -10.42 3.90 7.78
N PRO A 69 -10.64 4.49 8.96
CA PRO A 69 -11.90 5.19 9.27
C PRO A 69 -12.14 6.45 8.41
N VAL A 70 -11.12 6.99 7.75
CA VAL A 70 -11.21 8.22 6.95
C VAL A 70 -11.43 7.92 5.48
N SER A 71 -10.58 7.09 4.86
CA SER A 71 -10.59 6.84 3.40
C SER A 71 -10.88 5.41 3.00
N GLY A 72 -10.86 4.48 3.95
CA GLY A 72 -10.79 3.05 3.69
C GLY A 72 -9.34 2.53 3.63
N ALA A 73 -8.35 3.43 3.67
CA ALA A 73 -6.91 3.13 3.63
C ALA A 73 -6.55 2.18 2.48
N HIS A 74 -6.96 2.53 1.27
CA HIS A 74 -6.66 1.71 0.10
C HIS A 74 -5.17 1.75 -0.22
N PHE A 75 -4.55 2.95 -0.29
CA PHE A 75 -3.13 3.19 -0.57
C PHE A 75 -2.62 2.47 -1.83
N ASN A 76 -3.54 1.99 -2.66
CA ASN A 76 -3.24 1.07 -3.76
C ASN A 76 -4.29 1.22 -4.87
N PRO A 77 -3.90 1.57 -6.09
CA PRO A 77 -4.80 1.68 -7.23
C PRO A 77 -5.64 0.43 -7.50
N VAL A 78 -5.05 -0.77 -7.35
CA VAL A 78 -5.78 -2.02 -7.61
C VAL A 78 -6.80 -2.29 -6.51
N VAL A 79 -6.52 -1.96 -5.26
CA VAL A 79 -7.50 -2.05 -4.17
C VAL A 79 -8.66 -1.09 -4.42
N SER A 80 -8.38 0.15 -4.82
CA SER A 80 -9.42 1.14 -5.16
C SER A 80 -10.30 0.69 -6.32
N LEU A 81 -9.67 0.13 -7.37
CA LEU A 81 -10.38 -0.40 -8.53
C LEU A 81 -11.25 -1.61 -8.15
N ALA A 82 -10.72 -2.53 -7.34
CA ALA A 82 -11.44 -3.71 -6.88
C ALA A 82 -12.63 -3.34 -5.98
N ASP A 83 -12.45 -2.37 -5.08
CA ASP A 83 -13.51 -1.88 -4.20
C ASP A 83 -14.65 -1.26 -5.00
N TRP A 84 -14.33 -0.37 -5.96
CA TRP A 84 -15.33 0.14 -6.90
C TRP A 84 -16.00 -0.99 -7.68
N TRP A 85 -15.22 -1.89 -8.29
CA TRP A 85 -15.77 -2.91 -9.19
C TRP A 85 -16.67 -3.90 -8.47
N LEU A 86 -16.28 -4.37 -7.31
CA LEU A 86 -17.02 -5.35 -6.53
C LEU A 86 -18.23 -4.74 -5.80
N GLY A 87 -18.10 -3.48 -5.35
CA GLY A 87 -19.16 -2.75 -4.65
C GLY A 87 -20.23 -2.14 -5.54
N ARG A 88 -19.94 -1.90 -6.84
CA ARG A 88 -20.81 -1.10 -7.72
C ARG A 88 -22.25 -1.62 -7.86
N ARG A 89 -22.46 -2.94 -7.83
CA ARG A 89 -23.80 -3.53 -7.95
C ARG A 89 -24.60 -3.45 -6.66
N ALA A 90 -23.92 -3.46 -5.53
CA ALA A 90 -24.53 -3.37 -4.20
C ALA A 90 -24.67 -1.92 -3.72
N GLY A 91 -24.14 -0.94 -4.46
CA GLY A 91 -24.09 0.46 -4.04
C GLY A 91 -23.12 0.70 -2.86
N THR A 92 -22.20 -0.22 -2.65
CA THR A 92 -21.15 -0.13 -1.62
C THR A 92 -19.79 0.16 -2.25
N GLY A 93 -18.80 0.48 -1.43
CA GLY A 93 -17.44 0.75 -1.92
C GLY A 93 -17.27 2.14 -2.54
N LEU A 94 -16.16 2.30 -3.24
CA LEU A 94 -15.76 3.57 -3.85
C LEU A 94 -16.68 3.94 -5.03
N ARG A 95 -17.12 5.19 -5.11
CA ARG A 95 -17.92 5.66 -6.26
C ARG A 95 -17.01 5.81 -7.50
N ALA A 96 -17.54 5.56 -8.68
CA ALA A 96 -16.80 5.68 -9.95
C ALA A 96 -16.15 7.07 -10.12
N VAL A 97 -16.86 8.14 -9.70
CA VAL A 97 -16.38 9.52 -9.78
C VAL A 97 -15.18 9.80 -8.84
N ASP A 98 -15.04 9.05 -7.75
CA ASP A 98 -13.98 9.21 -6.76
C ASP A 98 -12.73 8.37 -7.13
N LEU A 99 -12.85 7.42 -8.05
CA LEU A 99 -11.77 6.49 -8.40
C LEU A 99 -10.54 7.22 -8.97
N GLY A 100 -10.71 8.05 -10.00
CA GLY A 100 -9.61 8.83 -10.59
C GLY A 100 -8.87 9.69 -9.58
N PRO A 101 -9.57 10.52 -8.78
CA PRO A 101 -8.96 11.27 -7.69
C PRO A 101 -8.17 10.40 -6.68
N TYR A 102 -8.69 9.22 -6.30
CA TYR A 102 -7.97 8.29 -5.42
C TYR A 102 -6.65 7.83 -6.03
N LEU A 103 -6.68 7.36 -7.28
CA LEU A 103 -5.47 6.92 -7.98
C LEU A 103 -4.42 8.04 -8.06
N LEU A 104 -4.84 9.24 -8.38
CA LEU A 104 -3.93 10.41 -8.44
C LEU A 104 -3.32 10.73 -7.07
N ALA A 105 -4.13 10.74 -6.01
CA ALA A 105 -3.66 10.98 -4.65
C ALA A 105 -2.63 9.91 -4.22
N GLN A 106 -2.91 8.63 -4.50
CA GLN A 106 -2.02 7.51 -4.19
C GLN A 106 -0.69 7.61 -4.95
N ILE A 107 -0.71 7.89 -6.25
CA ILE A 107 0.50 8.00 -7.06
C ILE A 107 1.33 9.21 -6.62
N ALA A 108 0.71 10.38 -6.43
CA ALA A 108 1.40 11.58 -5.95
C ALA A 108 1.99 11.36 -4.54
N GLY A 109 1.24 10.70 -3.65
CA GLY A 109 1.72 10.31 -2.33
C GLY A 109 2.93 9.38 -2.41
N ALA A 110 2.88 8.38 -3.28
CA ALA A 110 3.97 7.43 -3.45
C ALA A 110 5.27 8.10 -3.93
N ILE A 111 5.18 8.98 -4.92
CA ILE A 111 6.33 9.77 -5.41
C ILE A 111 6.88 10.66 -4.27
N GLY A 112 5.99 11.40 -3.60
CA GLY A 112 6.38 12.24 -2.47
C GLY A 112 7.02 11.45 -1.33
N GLY A 113 6.55 10.22 -1.10
CA GLY A 113 7.10 9.32 -0.09
C GLY A 113 8.52 8.84 -0.41
N SER A 114 8.83 8.53 -1.67
CA SER A 114 10.21 8.20 -2.11
C SER A 114 11.14 9.40 -1.94
N ILE A 115 10.70 10.57 -2.40
CA ILE A 115 11.47 11.82 -2.24
C ILE A 115 11.74 12.09 -0.76
N LEU A 116 10.73 11.95 0.09
CA LEU A 116 10.89 12.15 1.54
C LEU A 116 11.90 11.15 2.14
N ALA A 117 11.83 9.87 1.75
CA ALA A 117 12.78 8.86 2.20
C ALA A 117 14.21 9.24 1.79
N ASN A 118 14.45 9.57 0.51
CA ASN A 118 15.76 9.98 0.02
C ASN A 118 16.31 11.17 0.82
N LEU A 119 15.49 12.20 1.04
CA LEU A 119 15.91 13.39 1.82
C LEU A 119 16.24 13.05 3.28
N MET A 120 15.50 12.13 3.93
CA MET A 120 15.77 11.68 5.30
C MET A 120 17.14 11.00 5.44
N PHE A 121 17.63 10.40 4.36
CA PHE A 121 18.96 9.75 4.32
C PHE A 121 20.03 10.60 3.64
N ALA A 122 19.79 11.89 3.45
CA ALA A 122 20.70 12.83 2.80
C ALA A 122 21.11 12.40 1.37
N LEU A 123 20.24 11.67 0.68
CA LEU A 123 20.37 11.30 -0.73
C LEU A 123 19.75 12.37 -1.65
N PRO A 124 20.06 12.37 -2.95
CA PRO A 124 19.37 13.22 -3.92
C PRO A 124 17.86 13.03 -3.84
N ALA A 125 17.09 14.12 -3.86
CA ALA A 125 15.63 14.07 -3.71
C ALA A 125 14.96 13.15 -4.75
N VAL A 126 15.51 13.11 -5.96
CA VAL A 126 15.06 12.23 -7.06
C VAL A 126 16.27 11.47 -7.60
N GLU A 127 16.18 10.16 -7.54
CA GLU A 127 17.18 9.26 -8.13
C GLU A 127 16.46 8.10 -8.85
N PHE A 128 16.46 8.14 -10.17
CA PHE A 128 15.74 7.12 -10.92
C PHE A 128 16.36 5.74 -10.76
N SER A 129 15.52 4.77 -10.37
CA SER A 129 15.93 3.39 -10.16
C SER A 129 16.42 2.74 -11.47
N GLY A 130 17.66 2.28 -11.48
CA GLY A 130 18.23 1.46 -12.56
C GLY A 130 17.79 -0.02 -12.54
N LYS A 131 17.02 -0.45 -11.54
CA LYS A 131 16.65 -1.86 -11.36
C LYS A 131 15.57 -2.30 -12.34
N GLN A 132 15.92 -3.19 -13.27
CA GLN A 132 15.00 -3.75 -14.25
C GLN A 132 13.98 -4.68 -13.57
N ARG A 133 12.68 -4.42 -13.79
CA ARG A 133 11.56 -5.20 -13.21
C ARG A 133 10.56 -5.70 -14.27
N ALA A 134 10.99 -5.78 -15.54
CA ALA A 134 10.11 -6.12 -16.67
C ALA A 134 10.13 -7.62 -17.06
N ALA A 135 10.79 -8.48 -16.29
CA ALA A 135 10.85 -9.92 -16.61
C ALA A 135 9.50 -10.63 -16.30
N GLY A 136 9.12 -11.60 -17.13
CA GLY A 136 7.83 -12.27 -17.03
C GLY A 136 7.56 -12.95 -15.68
N HIS A 137 8.59 -13.53 -15.04
CA HIS A 137 8.46 -14.13 -13.71
C HIS A 137 8.16 -13.08 -12.62
N LEU A 138 8.67 -11.85 -12.77
CA LEU A 138 8.37 -10.75 -11.84
C LEU A 138 6.91 -10.30 -12.00
N TRP A 139 6.41 -10.20 -13.23
CA TRP A 139 5.01 -9.91 -13.50
C TRP A 139 4.08 -10.97 -12.91
N LEU A 140 4.44 -12.25 -13.08
CA LEU A 140 3.69 -13.35 -12.46
C LEU A 140 3.65 -13.21 -10.93
N GLY A 141 4.80 -12.90 -10.31
CA GLY A 141 4.88 -12.65 -8.87
C GLY A 141 3.94 -11.53 -8.42
N GLU A 142 3.91 -10.41 -9.13
CA GLU A 142 3.01 -9.28 -8.84
C GLU A 142 1.52 -9.67 -8.99
N VAL A 143 1.16 -10.43 -10.03
CA VAL A 143 -0.21 -10.92 -10.23
C VAL A 143 -0.63 -11.83 -9.07
N VAL A 144 0.21 -12.78 -8.67
CA VAL A 144 -0.07 -13.70 -7.54
C VAL A 144 -0.23 -12.91 -6.25
N ALA A 145 0.71 -12.02 -5.94
CA ALA A 145 0.67 -11.20 -4.73
C ALA A 145 -0.57 -10.31 -4.67
N THR A 146 -0.88 -9.62 -5.77
CA THR A 146 -2.03 -8.71 -5.84
C THR A 146 -3.35 -9.47 -5.76
N THR A 147 -3.45 -10.62 -6.44
CA THR A 147 -4.67 -11.45 -6.38
C THR A 147 -4.93 -11.94 -4.96
N GLY A 148 -3.91 -12.43 -4.26
CA GLY A 148 -4.04 -12.88 -2.88
C GLY A 148 -4.39 -11.73 -1.92
N LEU A 149 -3.80 -10.53 -2.13
CA LEU A 149 -4.15 -9.34 -1.36
C LEU A 149 -5.63 -8.98 -1.51
N ILE A 150 -6.12 -8.89 -2.74
CA ILE A 150 -7.54 -8.58 -3.03
C ILE A 150 -8.45 -9.66 -2.45
N LEU A 151 -8.12 -10.93 -2.63
CA LEU A 151 -8.88 -12.04 -2.06
C LEU A 151 -8.97 -11.91 -0.53
N LEU A 152 -7.86 -11.64 0.16
CA LEU A 152 -7.81 -11.48 1.61
C LEU A 152 -8.71 -10.33 2.08
N ILE A 153 -8.56 -9.14 1.49
CA ILE A 153 -9.34 -7.95 1.88
C ILE A 153 -10.84 -8.23 1.75
N PHE A 154 -11.26 -8.73 0.59
CA PHE A 154 -12.69 -8.93 0.34
C PHE A 154 -13.27 -10.16 1.05
N ALA A 155 -12.46 -11.19 1.34
CA ALA A 155 -12.88 -12.30 2.21
C ALA A 155 -13.13 -11.81 3.64
N LEU A 156 -12.26 -10.98 4.19
CA LEU A 156 -12.45 -10.39 5.52
C LEU A 156 -13.67 -9.46 5.57
N ALA A 157 -13.85 -8.61 4.56
CA ALA A 157 -15.00 -7.72 4.48
C ALA A 157 -16.32 -8.50 4.42
N ARG A 158 -16.42 -9.51 3.56
CA ARG A 158 -17.64 -10.33 3.38
C ARG A 158 -17.95 -11.23 4.58
N SER A 159 -16.94 -11.64 5.34
CA SER A 159 -17.13 -12.48 6.54
C SER A 159 -17.33 -11.67 7.81
N GLY A 160 -17.49 -10.34 7.74
CA GLY A 160 -17.67 -9.48 8.92
C GLY A 160 -16.40 -9.31 9.76
N ARG A 161 -15.22 -9.70 9.24
CA ARG A 161 -13.93 -9.63 9.93
C ARG A 161 -13.06 -8.44 9.48
N ALA A 162 -13.66 -7.41 8.89
CA ALA A 162 -12.97 -6.18 8.47
C ALA A 162 -12.04 -5.58 9.55
N PRO A 163 -12.35 -5.61 10.86
CA PRO A 163 -11.43 -5.13 11.90
C PRO A 163 -10.08 -5.85 11.96
N ALA A 164 -9.97 -7.06 11.42
CA ALA A 164 -8.71 -7.80 11.33
C ALA A 164 -7.85 -7.38 10.12
N ALA A 165 -8.40 -6.60 9.18
CA ALA A 165 -7.70 -6.23 7.95
C ALA A 165 -6.34 -5.57 8.17
N PRO A 166 -6.15 -4.63 9.14
CA PRO A 166 -4.85 -4.01 9.35
C PRO A 166 -3.73 -5.02 9.60
N ALA A 167 -3.94 -5.94 10.54
CA ALA A 167 -2.96 -6.97 10.85
C ALA A 167 -2.83 -7.99 9.71
N ALA A 168 -3.95 -8.47 9.16
CA ALA A 168 -3.93 -9.49 8.12
C ALA A 168 -3.27 -9.02 6.83
N VAL A 169 -3.55 -7.78 6.39
CA VAL A 169 -2.94 -7.18 5.19
C VAL A 169 -1.45 -6.97 5.40
N GLY A 170 -1.04 -6.42 6.56
CA GLY A 170 0.37 -6.25 6.89
C GLY A 170 1.12 -7.59 6.85
N VAL A 171 0.62 -8.61 7.54
CA VAL A 171 1.22 -9.95 7.60
C VAL A 171 1.25 -10.60 6.21
N TYR A 172 0.19 -10.47 5.41
CA TYR A 172 0.17 -11.01 4.06
C TYR A 172 1.24 -10.38 3.17
N ILE A 173 1.36 -9.04 3.19
CA ILE A 173 2.40 -8.34 2.40
C ILE A 173 3.79 -8.75 2.90
N GLY A 174 4.02 -8.86 4.21
CA GLY A 174 5.27 -9.37 4.76
C GLY A 174 5.62 -10.76 4.25
N ALA A 175 4.68 -11.69 4.25
CA ALA A 175 4.87 -13.02 3.68
C ALA A 175 5.17 -12.96 2.17
N ALA A 176 4.47 -12.10 1.43
CA ALA A 176 4.61 -11.98 -0.02
C ALA A 176 5.98 -11.45 -0.45
N TYR A 177 6.68 -10.69 0.38
CA TYR A 177 8.09 -10.34 0.16
C TYR A 177 8.98 -11.57 -0.03
N TRP A 178 8.64 -12.69 0.62
CA TRP A 178 9.44 -13.91 0.65
C TRP A 178 9.03 -14.96 -0.36
N PHE A 179 7.74 -15.13 -0.62
CA PHE A 179 7.28 -16.19 -1.51
C PHE A 179 7.13 -15.76 -2.97
N THR A 180 7.29 -14.46 -3.29
CA THR A 180 7.22 -13.97 -4.68
C THR A 180 8.59 -13.56 -5.20
N SER A 181 8.85 -13.84 -6.46
CA SER A 181 10.11 -13.45 -7.13
C SER A 181 10.27 -11.94 -7.27
N SER A 182 9.17 -11.18 -7.17
CA SER A 182 9.15 -9.72 -7.31
C SER A 182 9.36 -8.98 -5.99
N THR A 183 9.43 -9.68 -4.86
CA THR A 183 9.33 -9.08 -3.52
C THR A 183 8.03 -8.33 -3.27
N SER A 184 6.98 -8.65 -4.05
CA SER A 184 5.60 -8.22 -3.86
C SER A 184 5.40 -6.73 -3.60
N PHE A 185 5.52 -5.92 -4.63
CA PHE A 185 5.01 -4.54 -4.50
C PHE A 185 3.47 -4.58 -4.40
N ALA A 186 2.83 -5.47 -5.18
CA ALA A 186 1.38 -5.70 -5.19
C ALA A 186 0.56 -4.40 -5.26
N ASN A 187 1.17 -3.32 -5.78
CA ASN A 187 0.67 -1.96 -5.70
C ASN A 187 1.29 -1.07 -6.79
N PRO A 188 0.52 -0.67 -7.81
CA PRO A 188 1.03 0.19 -8.89
C PRO A 188 1.55 1.55 -8.40
N ALA A 189 0.96 2.14 -7.35
CA ALA A 189 1.46 3.40 -6.82
C ALA A 189 2.84 3.22 -6.19
N VAL A 190 3.07 2.15 -5.42
CA VAL A 190 4.39 1.80 -4.89
C VAL A 190 5.38 1.54 -6.01
N THR A 191 4.96 0.85 -7.09
CA THR A 191 5.81 0.59 -8.24
C THR A 191 6.27 1.88 -8.91
N ILE A 192 5.35 2.83 -9.10
CA ILE A 192 5.66 4.14 -9.68
C ILE A 192 6.53 4.95 -8.71
N GLY A 193 6.15 5.05 -7.44
CA GLY A 193 6.89 5.82 -6.43
C GLY A 193 8.35 5.35 -6.30
N ARG A 194 8.59 4.05 -6.29
CA ARG A 194 9.94 3.47 -6.18
C ARG A 194 10.78 3.58 -7.46
N ALA A 195 10.26 4.18 -8.51
CA ALA A 195 11.05 4.55 -9.68
C ALA A 195 11.82 5.88 -9.47
N PHE A 196 11.43 6.66 -8.46
CA PHE A 196 11.98 7.95 -8.06
C PHE A 196 12.86 7.83 -6.82
#